data_6b3a32fd8f0db613f33f313864f57cd6
#
_entry.id   6b3a32fd8f0db613f33f313864f57cd6
#
_cell.length_a   1.000
_cell.length_b   1.000
_cell.length_c   1.000
_cell.angle_alpha   90.00
_cell.angle_beta   90.00
_cell.angle_gamma   90.00
#
_symmetry.space_group_name_H-M   'P 1'
#
loop_
_entity.id
_entity.type
_entity.pdbx_description
1 polymer ?
#
loop_
_entity_poly.entity_id
_entity_poly.type
_entity_poly.pdbx_seq_one_letter_code
_entity_poly.pdbx_strand_id
1 'polypeptide(L)'
;MLPELNDYSAMRRAFRWQIPAQFNIGTAVCTRWAQTDPQRTAIVSKTRQGSTHNVSFDQLERLSNQFANTLAAHGVRRGDRVALLLPQSMETPAAHIAIYKLGAVAVPLAMLFGPDALEYRLNNSDAVALIMTTDSSGKLASIRDRLTTLRFVFATDGTGPDILDLQNEAGKASDRFCAEDTFPDDPAMMIYTSGTTGPPKGALHGHKVLLGHIPGIQFGYEFLPQPDDFMWTPSDWAWAGGLLNVLLPSLYFGLPVLAYRFDKFDPEYAWTLLAETGVRNAFIPPTALKMMRAAAGDDFAKGLKLRSIISGGEAVGRQLQEWSKDQLGVRVNEIYGQTECNLVLQSCAAIGIWRPGAIGKPTPGHEVAVIGKDGAVMAPGEAGTIAIKRPDPVMFLGYWKNEQATRDKFIGDWLLTGDQGIVDDDGYFSFFGRDDDVITSAGFRIGPTEIEDCLISHPAVKLAAVIGKPDELRTE
;
A
#
# COMPACT_ATOMS: atom_id res chain seq x y z
N MET A 1 8.35 -0.49 -17.58
CA MET A 1 9.54 -0.93 -16.80
C MET A 1 10.49 0.23 -16.66
N LEU A 2 11.16 0.34 -15.51
CA LEU A 2 12.19 1.36 -15.27
C LEU A 2 13.40 1.09 -16.17
N PRO A 3 13.98 2.10 -16.85
CA PRO A 3 15.24 1.90 -17.57
C PRO A 3 16.38 1.53 -16.63
N GLU A 4 17.19 0.54 -16.98
CA GLU A 4 18.38 0.13 -16.21
C GLU A 4 19.52 1.13 -16.42
N LEU A 5 19.45 2.27 -15.79
CA LEU A 5 20.43 3.35 -15.85
C LEU A 5 20.83 3.78 -14.43
N ASN A 6 22.11 4.04 -14.24
CA ASN A 6 22.65 4.48 -12.94
C ASN A 6 22.62 6.01 -12.74
N ASP A 7 22.20 6.74 -13.76
CA ASP A 7 22.00 8.19 -13.68
C ASP A 7 20.51 8.54 -13.62
N TYR A 8 20.11 9.20 -12.53
CA TYR A 8 18.71 9.55 -12.29
C TYR A 8 18.13 10.45 -13.39
N SER A 9 18.89 11.44 -13.85
CA SER A 9 18.40 12.39 -14.85
C SER A 9 18.23 11.70 -16.21
N ALA A 10 19.16 10.82 -16.58
CA ALA A 10 19.06 10.00 -17.78
C ALA A 10 17.86 9.04 -17.69
N MET A 11 17.66 8.40 -16.53
CA MET A 11 16.52 7.51 -16.27
C MET A 11 15.19 8.23 -16.44
N ARG A 12 15.01 9.43 -15.84
CA ARG A 12 13.80 10.24 -16.02
C ARG A 12 13.57 10.63 -17.48
N ARG A 13 14.61 11.04 -18.21
CA ARG A 13 14.49 11.41 -19.63
C ARG A 13 14.13 10.22 -20.51
N ALA A 14 14.64 9.03 -20.21
CA ALA A 14 14.41 7.81 -20.98
C ALA A 14 13.06 7.14 -20.67
N PHE A 15 12.53 7.34 -19.47
CA PHE A 15 11.29 6.68 -19.04
C PHE A 15 10.09 7.08 -19.90
N ARG A 16 9.27 6.12 -20.26
CA ARG A 16 7.97 6.31 -20.94
C ARG A 16 6.96 5.32 -20.39
N TRP A 17 5.77 5.80 -20.09
CA TRP A 17 4.64 4.95 -19.72
C TRP A 17 4.26 4.02 -20.88
N GLN A 18 4.05 2.76 -20.53
CA GLN A 18 3.56 1.73 -21.45
C GLN A 18 2.28 1.14 -20.85
N ILE A 19 1.17 1.78 -21.12
CA ILE A 19 -0.16 1.33 -20.66
C ILE A 19 -0.83 0.64 -21.87
N PRO A 20 -1.09 -0.67 -21.81
CA PRO A 20 -1.74 -1.41 -22.89
C PRO A 20 -3.20 -0.99 -23.01
N ALA A 21 -3.80 -1.21 -24.19
CA ALA A 21 -5.20 -0.88 -24.43
C ALA A 21 -6.17 -1.70 -23.56
N GLN A 22 -5.80 -2.94 -23.24
CA GLN A 22 -6.53 -3.80 -22.30
C GLN A 22 -5.58 -4.25 -21.20
N PHE A 23 -6.04 -4.24 -19.97
CA PHE A 23 -5.25 -4.67 -18.82
C PHE A 23 -6.14 -5.15 -17.68
N ASN A 24 -5.90 -6.37 -17.21
CA ASN A 24 -6.53 -6.94 -16.04
C ASN A 24 -5.47 -7.29 -14.99
N ILE A 25 -5.60 -6.74 -13.78
CA ILE A 25 -4.64 -7.00 -12.70
C ILE A 25 -4.54 -8.49 -12.42
N GLY A 26 -5.67 -9.22 -12.33
CA GLY A 26 -5.69 -10.64 -12.00
C GLY A 26 -4.89 -11.50 -12.98
N THR A 27 -5.04 -11.25 -14.28
CA THR A 27 -4.27 -11.96 -15.30
C THR A 27 -2.78 -11.59 -15.27
N ALA A 28 -2.48 -10.31 -15.03
CA ALA A 28 -1.12 -9.81 -15.02
C ALA A 28 -0.30 -10.33 -13.82
N VAL A 29 -0.93 -10.52 -12.65
CA VAL A 29 -0.23 -10.94 -11.42
C VAL A 29 -0.24 -12.46 -11.22
N CYS A 30 -1.10 -13.22 -11.91
CA CYS A 30 -1.23 -14.66 -11.67
C CYS A 30 -1.25 -15.49 -12.95
N THR A 31 -2.25 -15.33 -13.82
CA THR A 31 -2.47 -16.20 -14.98
C THR A 31 -1.24 -16.28 -15.88
N ARG A 32 -0.56 -15.16 -16.10
CA ARG A 32 0.67 -15.11 -16.89
C ARG A 32 1.75 -16.06 -16.35
N TRP A 33 1.95 -16.06 -15.03
CA TRP A 33 2.95 -16.91 -14.39
C TRP A 33 2.52 -18.38 -14.34
N ALA A 34 1.24 -18.64 -14.07
CA ALA A 34 0.69 -19.99 -14.11
C ALA A 34 0.85 -20.65 -15.49
N GLN A 35 0.84 -19.86 -16.56
CA GLN A 35 1.07 -20.34 -17.93
C GLN A 35 2.55 -20.52 -18.30
N THR A 36 3.43 -19.66 -17.78
CA THR A 36 4.86 -19.63 -18.18
C THR A 36 5.78 -20.37 -17.23
N ASP A 37 5.48 -20.36 -15.93
CA ASP A 37 6.25 -21.03 -14.87
C ASP A 37 5.33 -21.46 -13.71
N PRO A 38 4.47 -22.49 -13.93
CA PRO A 38 3.39 -22.87 -13.02
C PRO A 38 3.86 -23.29 -11.62
N GLN A 39 5.09 -23.84 -11.52
CA GLN A 39 5.63 -24.31 -10.25
C GLN A 39 6.38 -23.23 -9.45
N ARG A 40 6.53 -22.04 -10.03
CA ARG A 40 7.13 -20.90 -9.35
C ARG A 40 6.34 -20.55 -8.10
N THR A 41 7.05 -20.33 -6.98
CA THR A 41 6.41 -19.95 -5.71
C THR A 41 5.84 -18.53 -5.80
N ALA A 42 4.55 -18.39 -5.48
CA ALA A 42 3.85 -17.12 -5.38
C ALA A 42 3.76 -16.64 -3.92
N ILE A 43 3.31 -17.52 -3.02
CA ILE A 43 3.12 -17.21 -1.60
C ILE A 43 3.87 -18.23 -0.76
N VAL A 44 4.57 -17.73 0.26
CA VAL A 44 5.15 -18.54 1.33
C VAL A 44 4.33 -18.25 2.59
N SER A 45 3.46 -19.16 2.97
CA SER A 45 2.64 -19.02 4.17
C SER A 45 3.37 -19.64 5.37
N LYS A 46 3.58 -18.87 6.41
CA LYS A 46 4.18 -19.36 7.66
C LYS A 46 3.21 -19.21 8.81
N THR A 47 3.01 -20.28 9.58
CA THR A 47 2.16 -20.29 10.76
C THR A 47 2.97 -19.96 12.02
N ARG A 48 2.27 -19.57 13.10
CA ARG A 48 2.89 -19.37 14.42
C ARG A 48 3.55 -20.63 14.99
N GLN A 49 3.05 -21.81 14.62
CA GLN A 49 3.61 -23.11 15.03
C GLN A 49 4.89 -23.46 14.24
N GLY A 50 5.32 -22.58 13.33
CA GLY A 50 6.56 -22.74 12.56
C GLY A 50 6.40 -23.55 11.29
N SER A 51 5.21 -24.09 10.96
CA SER A 51 5.00 -24.73 9.66
C SER A 51 5.04 -23.72 8.53
N THR A 52 5.68 -24.12 7.42
CA THR A 52 5.78 -23.31 6.21
C THR A 52 5.14 -24.06 5.05
N HIS A 53 4.29 -23.40 4.30
CA HIS A 53 3.65 -23.92 3.11
C HIS A 53 3.89 -22.99 1.92
N ASN A 54 4.42 -23.56 0.83
CA ASN A 54 4.66 -22.83 -0.41
C ASN A 54 3.48 -23.04 -1.36
N VAL A 55 2.91 -21.96 -1.84
CA VAL A 55 1.83 -21.94 -2.84
C VAL A 55 2.43 -21.54 -4.17
N SER A 56 2.30 -22.39 -5.19
CA SER A 56 2.76 -22.07 -6.53
C SER A 56 1.78 -21.17 -7.28
N PHE A 57 2.24 -20.56 -8.40
CA PHE A 57 1.33 -19.79 -9.26
C PHE A 57 0.24 -20.65 -9.87
N ASP A 58 0.46 -21.93 -10.18
CA ASP A 58 -0.59 -22.86 -10.63
C ASP A 58 -1.66 -23.06 -9.55
N GLN A 59 -1.25 -23.29 -8.30
CA GLN A 59 -2.19 -23.46 -7.19
C GLN A 59 -2.98 -22.17 -6.94
N LEU A 60 -2.31 -21.01 -6.96
CA LEU A 60 -2.97 -19.71 -6.79
C LEU A 60 -3.95 -19.41 -7.94
N GLU A 61 -3.58 -19.76 -9.18
CA GLU A 61 -4.42 -19.60 -10.37
C GLU A 61 -5.69 -20.44 -10.24
N ARG A 62 -5.57 -21.73 -9.92
CA ARG A 62 -6.72 -22.64 -9.74
C ARG A 62 -7.64 -22.16 -8.62
N LEU A 63 -7.09 -21.80 -7.46
CA LEU A 63 -7.88 -21.30 -6.34
C LEU A 63 -8.62 -20.01 -6.70
N SER A 64 -7.94 -19.08 -7.35
CA SER A 64 -8.57 -17.82 -7.78
C SER A 64 -9.66 -18.04 -8.83
N ASN A 65 -9.48 -19.01 -9.74
CA ASN A 65 -10.49 -19.37 -10.73
C ASN A 65 -11.73 -20.01 -10.06
N GLN A 66 -11.52 -20.89 -9.09
CA GLN A 66 -12.60 -21.47 -8.29
C GLN A 66 -13.37 -20.41 -7.51
N PHE A 67 -12.67 -19.44 -6.90
CA PHE A 67 -13.31 -18.31 -6.22
C PHE A 67 -14.09 -17.42 -7.20
N ALA A 68 -13.54 -17.14 -8.39
CA ALA A 68 -14.23 -16.36 -9.42
C ALA A 68 -15.52 -17.06 -9.88
N ASN A 69 -15.45 -18.37 -10.16
CA ASN A 69 -16.63 -19.17 -10.54
C ASN A 69 -17.68 -19.21 -9.42
N THR A 70 -17.25 -19.35 -8.16
CA THR A 70 -18.15 -19.34 -7.01
C THR A 70 -18.87 -18.00 -6.88
N LEU A 71 -18.15 -16.90 -6.94
CA LEU A 71 -18.72 -15.54 -6.88
C LEU A 71 -19.69 -15.31 -8.04
N ALA A 72 -19.33 -15.72 -9.27
CA ALA A 72 -20.17 -15.59 -10.46
C ALA A 72 -21.46 -16.41 -10.33
N ALA A 73 -21.38 -17.64 -9.81
CA ALA A 73 -22.55 -18.51 -9.57
C ALA A 73 -23.53 -17.89 -8.55
N HIS A 74 -23.02 -17.14 -7.57
CA HIS A 74 -23.83 -16.38 -6.62
C HIS A 74 -24.27 -15.03 -7.14
N GLY A 75 -24.02 -14.71 -8.42
CA GLY A 75 -24.54 -13.52 -9.08
C GLY A 75 -23.69 -12.27 -8.94
N VAL A 76 -22.43 -12.37 -8.52
CA VAL A 76 -21.46 -11.26 -8.63
C VAL A 76 -21.14 -11.02 -10.10
N ARG A 77 -21.13 -9.77 -10.54
CA ARG A 77 -20.94 -9.35 -11.93
C ARG A 77 -19.86 -8.26 -12.02
N ARG A 78 -19.40 -8.00 -13.25
CA ARG A 78 -18.53 -6.87 -13.56
C ARG A 78 -19.07 -5.58 -12.94
N GLY A 79 -18.19 -4.82 -12.28
CA GLY A 79 -18.51 -3.57 -11.61
C GLY A 79 -19.13 -3.71 -10.21
N ASP A 80 -19.51 -4.91 -9.76
CA ASP A 80 -19.93 -5.15 -8.39
C ASP A 80 -18.77 -4.99 -7.40
N ARG A 81 -19.05 -4.53 -6.18
CA ARG A 81 -18.04 -4.40 -5.13
C ARG A 81 -18.09 -5.63 -4.24
N VAL A 82 -16.92 -6.23 -4.07
CA VAL A 82 -16.71 -7.36 -3.18
C VAL A 82 -15.75 -6.96 -2.07
N ALA A 83 -16.23 -6.95 -0.84
CA ALA A 83 -15.43 -6.60 0.32
C ALA A 83 -14.57 -7.79 0.78
N LEU A 84 -13.35 -7.48 1.22
CA LEU A 84 -12.38 -8.47 1.72
C LEU A 84 -11.98 -8.09 3.15
N LEU A 85 -12.34 -8.91 4.12
CA LEU A 85 -11.93 -8.80 5.52
C LEU A 85 -11.08 -10.02 5.87
N LEU A 86 -9.86 -10.05 5.30
CA LEU A 86 -8.97 -11.19 5.32
C LEU A 86 -7.58 -10.81 5.86
N PRO A 87 -6.94 -11.69 6.67
CA PRO A 87 -5.56 -11.50 7.09
C PRO A 87 -4.59 -11.80 5.94
N GLN A 88 -3.29 -11.63 6.20
CA GLN A 88 -2.26 -12.15 5.32
C GLN A 88 -2.30 -13.68 5.29
N SER A 89 -2.83 -14.22 4.20
CA SER A 89 -2.97 -15.66 3.94
C SER A 89 -2.97 -15.92 2.44
N MET A 90 -3.00 -17.18 2.00
CA MET A 90 -3.09 -17.51 0.58
C MET A 90 -4.44 -17.18 -0.03
N GLU A 91 -5.50 -17.12 0.77
CA GLU A 91 -6.86 -16.80 0.32
C GLU A 91 -7.00 -15.33 -0.08
N THR A 92 -6.23 -14.44 0.55
CA THR A 92 -6.30 -13.01 0.27
C THR A 92 -5.89 -12.66 -1.16
N PRO A 93 -4.71 -13.04 -1.69
CA PRO A 93 -4.39 -12.84 -3.10
C PRO A 93 -5.34 -13.61 -4.03
N ALA A 94 -5.76 -14.83 -3.67
CA ALA A 94 -6.71 -15.59 -4.49
C ALA A 94 -8.05 -14.85 -4.65
N ALA A 95 -8.58 -14.26 -3.57
CA ALA A 95 -9.80 -13.46 -3.60
C ALA A 95 -9.64 -12.17 -4.42
N HIS A 96 -8.54 -11.45 -4.24
CA HIS A 96 -8.24 -10.26 -5.07
C HIS A 96 -8.18 -10.61 -6.56
N ILE A 97 -7.45 -11.67 -6.92
CA ILE A 97 -7.29 -12.12 -8.30
C ILE A 97 -8.65 -12.52 -8.90
N ALA A 98 -9.47 -13.28 -8.14
CA ALA A 98 -10.81 -13.68 -8.56
C ALA A 98 -11.70 -12.47 -8.88
N ILE A 99 -11.70 -11.46 -8.00
CA ILE A 99 -12.48 -10.22 -8.16
C ILE A 99 -12.01 -9.46 -9.41
N TYR A 100 -10.71 -9.31 -9.60
CA TYR A 100 -10.17 -8.63 -10.79
C TYR A 100 -10.48 -9.38 -12.09
N LYS A 101 -10.39 -10.72 -12.09
CA LYS A 101 -10.76 -11.54 -13.25
C LYS A 101 -12.24 -11.40 -13.62
N LEU A 102 -13.12 -11.20 -12.63
CA LEU A 102 -14.54 -10.92 -12.83
C LEU A 102 -14.82 -9.50 -13.36
N GLY A 103 -13.80 -8.61 -13.42
CA GLY A 103 -14.01 -7.18 -13.64
C GLY A 103 -14.83 -6.52 -12.53
N ALA A 104 -14.88 -7.13 -11.36
CA ALA A 104 -15.49 -6.60 -10.15
C ALA A 104 -14.49 -5.73 -9.38
N VAL A 105 -14.94 -5.00 -8.37
CA VAL A 105 -14.14 -4.03 -7.61
C VAL A 105 -13.83 -4.60 -6.23
N ALA A 106 -12.57 -4.83 -5.92
CA ALA A 106 -12.14 -5.26 -4.60
C ALA A 106 -12.22 -4.09 -3.59
N VAL A 107 -12.81 -4.34 -2.42
CA VAL A 107 -12.89 -3.38 -1.30
C VAL A 107 -12.17 -4.00 -0.11
N PRO A 108 -10.84 -3.85 -0.02
CA PRO A 108 -10.08 -4.38 1.10
C PRO A 108 -10.41 -3.64 2.39
N LEU A 109 -10.66 -4.39 3.45
CA LEU A 109 -11.03 -3.92 4.78
C LEU A 109 -10.05 -4.48 5.81
N ALA A 110 -9.50 -3.61 6.65
CA ALA A 110 -8.54 -4.01 7.67
C ALA A 110 -9.21 -4.85 8.77
N MET A 111 -8.54 -5.93 9.19
CA MET A 111 -8.99 -6.80 10.28
C MET A 111 -9.23 -6.05 11.59
N LEU A 112 -8.59 -4.89 11.77
CA LEU A 112 -8.75 -4.02 12.94
C LEU A 112 -10.08 -3.27 13.00
N PHE A 113 -10.83 -3.18 11.90
CA PHE A 113 -12.08 -2.42 11.89
C PHE A 113 -13.11 -3.04 12.84
N GLY A 114 -13.69 -2.17 13.67
CA GLY A 114 -14.85 -2.49 14.49
C GLY A 114 -16.16 -2.49 13.67
N PRO A 115 -17.28 -2.90 14.30
CA PRO A 115 -18.58 -2.99 13.62
C PRO A 115 -19.01 -1.71 12.89
N ASP A 116 -18.94 -0.55 13.52
CA ASP A 116 -19.40 0.72 12.93
C ASP A 116 -18.55 1.09 11.69
N ALA A 117 -17.24 0.85 11.76
CA ALA A 117 -16.34 1.09 10.64
C ALA A 117 -16.60 0.13 9.46
N LEU A 118 -16.99 -1.10 9.74
CA LEU A 118 -17.39 -2.09 8.72
C LEU A 118 -18.73 -1.73 8.12
N GLU A 119 -19.74 -1.43 8.94
CA GLU A 119 -21.08 -1.03 8.48
C GLU A 119 -21.02 0.15 7.51
N TYR A 120 -20.30 1.21 7.90
CA TYR A 120 -20.15 2.39 7.04
C TYR A 120 -19.56 2.02 5.68
N ARG A 121 -18.45 1.26 5.64
CA ARG A 121 -17.74 0.95 4.41
C ARG A 121 -18.52 -0.02 3.51
N LEU A 122 -19.17 -1.01 4.09
CA LEU A 122 -19.99 -1.98 3.36
C LEU A 122 -21.19 -1.30 2.70
N ASN A 123 -21.89 -0.43 3.44
CA ASN A 123 -23.02 0.34 2.90
C ASN A 123 -22.59 1.42 1.91
N ASN A 124 -21.54 2.21 2.23
CA ASN A 124 -21.07 3.26 1.34
C ASN A 124 -20.54 2.73 0.01
N SER A 125 -19.83 1.60 0.02
CA SER A 125 -19.34 0.95 -1.21
C SER A 125 -20.43 0.24 -2.00
N ASP A 126 -21.65 0.05 -1.48
CA ASP A 126 -22.65 -0.86 -2.00
C ASP A 126 -22.08 -2.28 -2.21
N ALA A 127 -21.31 -2.79 -1.26
CA ALA A 127 -20.76 -4.13 -1.37
C ALA A 127 -21.86 -5.17 -1.47
N VAL A 128 -21.79 -6.03 -2.49
CA VAL A 128 -22.79 -7.11 -2.71
C VAL A 128 -22.37 -8.42 -2.08
N ALA A 129 -21.06 -8.60 -1.87
CA ALA A 129 -20.49 -9.77 -1.21
C ALA A 129 -19.37 -9.36 -0.26
N LEU A 130 -19.17 -10.16 0.78
CA LEU A 130 -18.07 -10.07 1.74
C LEU A 130 -17.37 -11.43 1.82
N ILE A 131 -16.04 -11.43 1.69
CA ILE A 131 -15.19 -12.59 1.98
C ILE A 131 -14.41 -12.27 3.26
N MET A 132 -14.48 -13.15 4.26
CA MET A 132 -13.88 -12.94 5.57
C MET A 132 -13.36 -14.23 6.19
N THR A 133 -12.78 -14.14 7.38
CA THR A 133 -12.54 -15.29 8.27
C THR A 133 -13.63 -15.37 9.35
N THR A 134 -13.88 -16.58 9.86
CA THR A 134 -14.94 -16.84 10.86
C THR A 134 -14.74 -16.08 12.16
N ASP A 135 -13.51 -15.70 12.52
CA ASP A 135 -13.21 -14.87 13.70
C ASP A 135 -13.83 -13.46 13.62
N SER A 136 -14.24 -13.02 12.44
CA SER A 136 -14.94 -11.75 12.22
C SER A 136 -16.48 -11.87 12.27
N SER A 137 -17.03 -13.10 12.44
CA SER A 137 -18.47 -13.34 12.41
C SER A 137 -19.26 -12.54 13.46
N GLY A 138 -18.70 -12.40 14.67
CA GLY A 138 -19.32 -11.61 15.74
C GLY A 138 -19.45 -10.11 15.39
N LYS A 139 -18.45 -9.54 14.71
CA LYS A 139 -18.52 -8.16 14.23
C LYS A 139 -19.62 -7.98 13.19
N LEU A 140 -19.71 -8.92 12.25
CA LEU A 140 -20.72 -8.89 11.19
C LEU A 140 -22.14 -9.09 11.74
N ALA A 141 -22.33 -10.05 12.64
CA ALA A 141 -23.63 -10.33 13.23
C ALA A 141 -24.25 -9.11 13.91
N SER A 142 -23.42 -8.28 14.55
CA SER A 142 -23.88 -7.06 15.24
C SER A 142 -24.41 -5.95 14.32
N ILE A 143 -24.10 -6.02 13.01
CA ILE A 143 -24.47 -5.00 12.01
C ILE A 143 -25.30 -5.58 10.85
N ARG A 144 -25.49 -6.91 10.80
CA ARG A 144 -26.06 -7.60 9.63
C ARG A 144 -27.37 -7.04 9.13
N ASP A 145 -28.29 -6.70 10.04
CA ASP A 145 -29.60 -6.15 9.71
C ASP A 145 -29.56 -4.71 9.14
N ARG A 146 -28.44 -4.04 9.30
CA ARG A 146 -28.22 -2.66 8.79
C ARG A 146 -27.47 -2.63 7.45
N LEU A 147 -27.06 -3.80 6.93
CA LEU A 147 -26.36 -3.91 5.64
C LEU A 147 -27.37 -4.09 4.51
N THR A 148 -27.63 -3.02 3.76
CA THR A 148 -28.73 -2.94 2.79
C THR A 148 -28.42 -3.61 1.45
N THR A 149 -27.15 -3.67 1.04
CA THR A 149 -26.73 -4.19 -0.27
C THR A 149 -26.03 -5.53 -0.20
N LEU A 150 -25.54 -5.92 0.98
CA LEU A 150 -24.78 -7.15 1.18
C LEU A 150 -25.68 -8.38 1.07
N ARG A 151 -25.53 -9.12 -0.01
CA ARG A 151 -26.34 -10.32 -0.31
C ARG A 151 -25.68 -11.62 0.19
N PHE A 152 -24.35 -11.72 0.01
CA PHE A 152 -23.61 -12.94 0.27
C PHE A 152 -22.44 -12.69 1.20
N VAL A 153 -22.23 -13.61 2.12
CA VAL A 153 -21.08 -13.64 3.01
C VAL A 153 -20.42 -15.00 2.89
N PHE A 154 -19.12 -14.99 2.65
CA PHE A 154 -18.28 -16.17 2.54
C PHE A 154 -17.21 -16.13 3.62
N ALA A 155 -16.95 -17.29 4.27
CA ALA A 155 -15.77 -17.44 5.12
C ALA A 155 -14.78 -18.41 4.45
N THR A 156 -13.48 -18.11 4.61
CA THR A 156 -12.40 -18.94 4.03
C THR A 156 -11.98 -20.11 4.91
N ASP A 157 -12.46 -20.14 6.16
CA ASP A 157 -12.02 -21.08 7.20
C ASP A 157 -13.21 -21.77 7.92
N GLY A 158 -14.38 -21.82 7.27
CA GLY A 158 -15.54 -22.49 7.83
C GLY A 158 -16.86 -21.86 7.42
N THR A 159 -17.87 -22.04 8.24
CA THR A 159 -19.25 -21.59 8.02
C THR A 159 -19.89 -21.04 9.29
N GLY A 160 -21.02 -20.37 9.18
CA GLY A 160 -21.81 -19.84 10.28
C GLY A 160 -23.25 -19.53 9.84
N PRO A 161 -24.08 -18.96 10.73
CA PRO A 161 -25.41 -18.48 10.33
C PRO A 161 -25.28 -17.44 9.19
N ASP A 162 -25.95 -17.73 8.06
CA ASP A 162 -25.91 -16.91 6.82
C ASP A 162 -24.50 -16.65 6.25
N ILE A 163 -23.53 -17.52 6.58
CA ILE A 163 -22.15 -17.49 6.10
C ILE A 163 -21.86 -18.79 5.35
N LEU A 164 -21.50 -18.68 4.09
CA LEU A 164 -21.14 -19.78 3.22
C LEU A 164 -19.65 -20.15 3.42
N ASP A 165 -19.35 -21.43 3.40
CA ASP A 165 -17.97 -21.92 3.38
C ASP A 165 -17.39 -21.77 1.97
N LEU A 166 -16.52 -20.78 1.77
CA LEU A 166 -15.92 -20.47 0.47
C LEU A 166 -15.09 -21.64 -0.07
N GLN A 167 -14.34 -22.33 0.78
CA GLN A 167 -13.50 -23.46 0.35
C GLN A 167 -14.36 -24.63 -0.13
N ASN A 168 -15.44 -24.93 0.58
CA ASN A 168 -16.39 -25.99 0.18
C ASN A 168 -17.11 -25.64 -1.13
N GLU A 169 -17.56 -24.39 -1.30
CA GLU A 169 -18.20 -23.96 -2.55
C GLU A 169 -17.19 -23.93 -3.72
N ALA A 170 -15.97 -23.43 -3.49
CA ALA A 170 -14.90 -23.42 -4.46
C ALA A 170 -14.49 -24.84 -4.91
N GLY A 171 -14.46 -25.80 -3.98
CA GLY A 171 -14.17 -27.21 -4.30
C GLY A 171 -15.17 -27.87 -5.28
N LYS A 172 -16.38 -27.31 -5.43
CA LYS A 172 -17.40 -27.74 -6.40
C LYS A 172 -17.31 -27.00 -7.74
N ALA A 173 -16.58 -25.85 -7.76
CA ALA A 173 -16.48 -24.98 -8.90
C ALA A 173 -15.30 -25.38 -9.81
N SER A 174 -15.38 -25.00 -11.10
CA SER A 174 -14.27 -25.22 -12.04
C SER A 174 -13.03 -24.45 -11.63
N ASP A 175 -11.85 -25.06 -11.77
CA ASP A 175 -10.54 -24.45 -11.61
C ASP A 175 -10.08 -23.67 -12.85
N ARG A 176 -10.95 -23.52 -13.86
CA ARG A 176 -10.73 -22.72 -15.07
C ARG A 176 -11.73 -21.56 -15.11
N PHE A 177 -11.24 -20.40 -15.43
CA PHE A 177 -12.05 -19.20 -15.57
C PHE A 177 -11.49 -18.33 -16.71
N CYS A 178 -12.39 -17.80 -17.55
CA CYS A 178 -12.02 -16.81 -18.56
C CYS A 178 -12.17 -15.41 -17.94
N ALA A 179 -11.07 -14.72 -17.75
CA ALA A 179 -11.12 -13.37 -17.20
C ALA A 179 -11.84 -12.40 -18.15
N GLU A 180 -12.56 -11.45 -17.56
CA GLU A 180 -13.19 -10.37 -18.30
C GLU A 180 -12.13 -9.46 -18.98
N ASP A 181 -12.42 -9.04 -20.18
CA ASP A 181 -11.65 -8.01 -20.87
C ASP A 181 -11.88 -6.65 -20.20
N THR A 182 -10.88 -6.17 -19.48
CA THR A 182 -10.95 -4.88 -18.80
C THR A 182 -10.02 -3.86 -19.43
N PHE A 183 -10.44 -2.60 -19.40
CA PHE A 183 -9.60 -1.46 -19.76
C PHE A 183 -8.76 -0.97 -18.56
N PRO A 184 -7.63 -0.29 -18.80
CA PRO A 184 -6.80 0.27 -17.73
C PRO A 184 -7.55 1.17 -16.74
N ASP A 185 -8.55 1.91 -17.23
CA ASP A 185 -9.37 2.82 -16.41
C ASP A 185 -10.64 2.18 -15.85
N ASP A 186 -10.91 0.90 -16.15
CA ASP A 186 -12.03 0.22 -15.49
C ASP A 186 -11.75 0.10 -13.98
N PRO A 187 -12.75 0.35 -13.13
CA PRO A 187 -12.61 0.22 -11.68
C PRO A 187 -12.14 -1.18 -11.27
N ALA A 188 -11.12 -1.26 -10.45
CA ALA A 188 -10.54 -2.52 -9.96
C ALA A 188 -10.53 -2.63 -8.44
N MET A 189 -10.27 -1.53 -7.74
CA MET A 189 -10.23 -1.54 -6.27
C MET A 189 -10.71 -0.22 -5.68
N MET A 190 -11.23 -0.28 -4.46
CA MET A 190 -11.64 0.88 -3.67
C MET A 190 -11.02 0.79 -2.29
N ILE A 191 -10.09 1.70 -1.98
CA ILE A 191 -9.41 1.75 -0.69
C ILE A 191 -9.96 2.95 0.09
N TYR A 192 -10.43 2.71 1.32
CA TYR A 192 -10.97 3.78 2.17
C TYR A 192 -9.86 4.54 2.88
N THR A 193 -9.88 5.86 2.76
CA THR A 193 -9.00 6.76 3.49
C THR A 193 -9.69 7.32 4.72
N SER A 194 -8.93 7.54 5.80
CA SER A 194 -9.38 8.38 6.91
C SER A 194 -9.20 9.83 6.49
N GLY A 195 -10.28 10.50 6.06
CA GLY A 195 -10.21 11.94 5.83
C GLY A 195 -9.93 12.68 7.14
N THR A 196 -9.17 13.78 7.10
CA THR A 196 -8.97 14.69 8.24
C THR A 196 -10.28 15.38 8.65
N THR A 197 -11.22 15.46 7.72
CA THR A 197 -12.55 16.04 7.95
C THR A 197 -13.65 15.11 7.41
N GLY A 198 -14.55 14.67 8.30
CA GLY A 198 -15.73 13.90 7.93
C GLY A 198 -15.50 12.38 7.80
N PRO A 199 -16.49 11.63 7.29
CA PRO A 199 -16.44 10.18 7.20
C PRO A 199 -15.39 9.70 6.19
N PRO A 200 -14.89 8.46 6.35
CA PRO A 200 -13.93 7.87 5.41
C PRO A 200 -14.43 7.90 3.96
N LYS A 201 -13.52 8.18 3.01
CA LYS A 201 -13.83 8.27 1.58
C LYS A 201 -13.24 7.07 0.85
N GLY A 202 -14.02 6.43 -0.02
CA GLY A 202 -13.54 5.34 -0.88
C GLY A 202 -12.81 5.91 -2.10
N ALA A 203 -11.49 5.83 -2.12
CA ALA A 203 -10.67 6.18 -3.28
C ALA A 203 -10.73 5.03 -4.30
N LEU A 204 -11.33 5.30 -5.46
CA LEU A 204 -11.53 4.32 -6.52
C LEU A 204 -10.34 4.32 -7.47
N HIS A 205 -9.79 3.14 -7.76
CA HIS A 205 -8.67 2.95 -8.67
C HIS A 205 -9.01 2.06 -9.85
N GLY A 206 -8.49 2.42 -11.01
CA GLY A 206 -8.54 1.57 -12.20
C GLY A 206 -7.47 0.49 -12.19
N HIS A 207 -7.59 -0.47 -13.09
CA HIS A 207 -6.59 -1.55 -13.24
C HIS A 207 -5.17 -1.01 -13.49
N LYS A 208 -5.02 0.12 -14.20
CA LYS A 208 -3.72 0.75 -14.49
C LYS A 208 -2.92 1.15 -13.25
N VAL A 209 -3.54 1.24 -12.08
CA VAL A 209 -2.87 1.63 -10.84
C VAL A 209 -1.67 0.73 -10.55
N LEU A 210 -1.77 -0.58 -10.86
CA LEU A 210 -0.64 -1.49 -10.70
C LEU A 210 0.53 -1.10 -11.62
N LEU A 211 0.26 -0.83 -12.90
CA LEU A 211 1.30 -0.41 -13.84
C LEU A 211 1.96 0.91 -13.44
N GLY A 212 1.16 1.82 -12.89
CA GLY A 212 1.67 3.07 -12.33
C GLY A 212 2.63 2.88 -11.15
N HIS A 213 2.43 1.84 -10.33
CA HIS A 213 3.30 1.53 -9.20
C HIS A 213 4.63 0.88 -9.61
N ILE A 214 4.67 0.14 -10.73
CA ILE A 214 5.82 -0.68 -11.12
C ILE A 214 7.14 0.11 -11.15
N PRO A 215 7.25 1.30 -11.76
CA PRO A 215 8.51 2.05 -11.74
C PRO A 215 8.94 2.44 -10.33
N GLY A 216 7.99 2.82 -9.48
CA GLY A 216 8.25 3.14 -8.08
C GLY A 216 8.74 1.94 -7.28
N ILE A 217 8.15 0.79 -7.48
CA ILE A 217 8.58 -0.47 -6.87
C ILE A 217 10.01 -0.83 -7.32
N GLN A 218 10.30 -0.73 -8.61
CA GLN A 218 11.66 -0.98 -9.10
C GLN A 218 12.67 0.01 -8.53
N PHE A 219 12.31 1.28 -8.43
CA PHE A 219 13.19 2.33 -7.95
C PHE A 219 13.43 2.20 -6.44
N GLY A 220 12.38 2.11 -5.63
CA GLY A 220 12.47 2.05 -4.17
C GLY A 220 13.15 0.77 -3.65
N TYR A 221 12.89 -0.38 -4.30
CA TYR A 221 13.57 -1.63 -3.98
C TYR A 221 14.87 -1.86 -4.77
N GLU A 222 15.49 -0.77 -5.26
CA GLU A 222 16.82 -0.81 -5.85
C GLU A 222 16.90 -1.80 -7.03
N PHE A 223 16.10 -1.52 -8.06
CA PHE A 223 16.01 -2.30 -9.31
C PHE A 223 15.45 -3.72 -9.13
N LEU A 224 14.37 -3.85 -8.36
CA LEU A 224 13.59 -5.10 -8.31
C LEU A 224 13.03 -5.44 -9.72
N PRO A 225 13.03 -6.73 -10.18
CA PRO A 225 13.48 -7.93 -9.47
C PRO A 225 14.97 -8.19 -9.61
N GLN A 226 15.58 -8.70 -8.55
CA GLN A 226 16.92 -9.26 -8.56
C GLN A 226 16.84 -10.78 -8.27
N PRO A 227 17.87 -11.57 -8.58
CA PRO A 227 17.92 -12.99 -8.23
C PRO A 227 17.62 -13.19 -6.73
N ASP A 228 16.79 -14.20 -6.44
CA ASP A 228 16.41 -14.61 -5.08
C ASP A 228 15.63 -13.55 -4.28
N ASP A 229 15.11 -12.49 -4.91
CA ASP A 229 14.27 -11.53 -4.22
C ASP A 229 13.04 -12.22 -3.63
N PHE A 230 12.79 -11.94 -2.36
CA PHE A 230 11.69 -12.46 -1.56
C PHE A 230 11.13 -11.34 -0.70
N MET A 231 9.83 -11.13 -0.78
CA MET A 231 9.16 -9.92 -0.31
C MET A 231 8.37 -10.14 0.98
N TRP A 232 8.35 -9.13 1.84
CA TRP A 232 7.55 -9.15 3.07
C TRP A 232 7.14 -7.75 3.52
N THR A 233 6.07 -7.70 4.32
CA THR A 233 5.64 -6.53 5.08
C THR A 233 4.87 -6.94 6.33
N PRO A 234 5.02 -6.25 7.47
CA PRO A 234 4.13 -6.41 8.61
C PRO A 234 2.77 -5.72 8.41
N SER A 235 2.63 -4.88 7.39
CA SER A 235 1.38 -4.16 7.09
C SER A 235 0.31 -5.09 6.57
N ASP A 236 -0.92 -4.90 7.05
CA ASP A 236 -2.09 -5.57 6.49
C ASP A 236 -2.24 -5.26 4.99
N TRP A 237 -2.53 -6.28 4.20
CA TRP A 237 -2.74 -6.15 2.75
C TRP A 237 -4.05 -5.44 2.38
N ALA A 238 -4.84 -5.03 3.37
CA ALA A 238 -5.98 -4.14 3.16
C ALA A 238 -5.59 -2.67 2.93
N TRP A 239 -4.36 -2.30 3.28
CA TRP A 239 -3.85 -0.95 3.08
C TRP A 239 -3.03 -0.83 1.79
N ALA A 240 -3.03 0.36 1.19
CA ALA A 240 -2.27 0.63 -0.03
C ALA A 240 -0.80 0.21 0.08
N GLY A 241 -0.15 0.43 1.24
CA GLY A 241 1.22 0.03 1.48
C GLY A 241 1.45 -1.48 1.38
N GLY A 242 0.63 -2.29 2.04
CA GLY A 242 0.74 -3.75 1.97
C GLY A 242 0.35 -4.32 0.60
N LEU A 243 -0.74 -3.80 0.03
CA LEU A 243 -1.30 -4.30 -1.23
C LEU A 243 -0.51 -3.86 -2.46
N LEU A 244 -0.22 -2.56 -2.58
CA LEU A 244 0.35 -1.95 -3.79
C LEU A 244 1.86 -1.75 -3.73
N ASN A 245 2.47 -1.82 -2.53
CA ASN A 245 3.93 -1.75 -2.42
C ASN A 245 4.57 -3.13 -2.21
N VAL A 246 3.79 -4.18 -1.88
CA VAL A 246 4.31 -5.54 -1.70
C VAL A 246 3.51 -6.56 -2.49
N LEU A 247 2.26 -6.88 -2.12
CA LEU A 247 1.56 -8.06 -2.63
C LEU A 247 1.44 -8.07 -4.17
N LEU A 248 0.71 -7.11 -4.74
CA LEU A 248 0.42 -7.13 -6.17
C LEU A 248 1.66 -6.92 -7.05
N PRO A 249 2.59 -5.98 -6.73
CA PRO A 249 3.82 -5.83 -7.52
C PRO A 249 4.72 -7.04 -7.46
N SER A 250 4.84 -7.72 -6.32
CA SER A 250 5.64 -8.93 -6.19
C SER A 250 5.10 -10.04 -7.09
N LEU A 251 3.80 -10.29 -7.03
CA LEU A 251 3.14 -11.25 -7.92
C LEU A 251 3.27 -10.85 -9.40
N TYR A 252 3.21 -9.54 -9.70
CA TYR A 252 3.46 -9.04 -11.05
C TYR A 252 4.87 -9.40 -11.54
N PHE A 253 5.89 -9.30 -10.70
CA PHE A 253 7.26 -9.72 -11.04
C PHE A 253 7.52 -11.23 -10.90
N GLY A 254 6.54 -12.01 -10.44
CA GLY A 254 6.70 -13.43 -10.17
C GLY A 254 7.58 -13.71 -8.96
N LEU A 255 7.60 -12.81 -7.99
CA LEU A 255 8.39 -12.95 -6.77
C LEU A 255 7.53 -13.55 -5.65
N PRO A 256 8.10 -14.41 -4.79
CA PRO A 256 7.42 -14.91 -3.63
C PRO A 256 7.15 -13.81 -2.61
N VAL A 257 6.00 -13.91 -1.93
CA VAL A 257 5.62 -13.02 -0.82
C VAL A 257 5.41 -13.86 0.43
N LEU A 258 6.02 -13.45 1.53
CA LEU A 258 5.80 -14.06 2.84
C LEU A 258 4.46 -13.58 3.40
N ALA A 259 3.55 -14.53 3.65
CA ALA A 259 2.31 -14.33 4.38
C ALA A 259 2.49 -14.79 5.82
N TYR A 260 2.40 -13.86 6.76
CA TYR A 260 2.43 -14.13 8.18
C TYR A 260 1.46 -13.24 8.92
N ARG A 261 0.52 -13.83 9.67
CA ARG A 261 -0.46 -13.09 10.46
C ARG A 261 0.10 -12.81 11.86
N PHE A 262 0.29 -11.54 12.18
CA PHE A 262 0.44 -11.09 13.57
C PHE A 262 -0.95 -10.78 14.16
N ASP A 263 -1.29 -11.33 15.32
CA ASP A 263 -2.49 -10.89 16.07
C ASP A 263 -2.24 -9.49 16.65
N LYS A 264 -1.04 -9.29 17.15
CA LYS A 264 -0.46 -8.01 17.52
C LYS A 264 0.99 -8.01 17.05
N PHE A 265 1.43 -6.92 16.44
CA PHE A 265 2.79 -6.83 15.94
C PHE A 265 3.81 -7.07 17.04
N ASP A 266 4.67 -8.05 16.83
CA ASP A 266 5.76 -8.46 17.70
C ASP A 266 7.10 -8.13 17.01
N PRO A 267 7.80 -7.06 17.44
CA PRO A 267 9.01 -6.60 16.78
C PRO A 267 10.22 -7.54 16.98
N GLU A 268 10.29 -8.26 18.09
CA GLU A 268 11.38 -9.25 18.32
C GLU A 268 11.20 -10.44 17.40
N TYR A 269 9.97 -10.96 17.32
CA TYR A 269 9.67 -12.06 16.40
C TYR A 269 9.78 -11.64 14.95
N ALA A 270 9.53 -10.39 14.60
CA ALA A 270 9.70 -9.90 13.24
C ALA A 270 11.16 -10.04 12.77
N TRP A 271 12.17 -9.77 13.61
CA TRP A 271 13.57 -10.04 13.29
C TRP A 271 13.85 -11.54 13.09
N THR A 272 13.35 -12.37 14.00
CA THR A 272 13.46 -13.83 13.91
C THR A 272 12.82 -14.34 12.61
N LEU A 273 11.62 -13.87 12.28
CA LEU A 273 10.89 -14.23 11.06
C LEU A 273 11.71 -13.92 9.81
N LEU A 274 12.28 -12.72 9.72
CA LEU A 274 13.11 -12.29 8.59
C LEU A 274 14.37 -13.17 8.45
N ALA A 275 15.04 -13.48 9.57
CA ALA A 275 16.24 -14.32 9.58
C ALA A 275 15.94 -15.78 9.15
N GLU A 276 14.86 -16.37 9.69
CA GLU A 276 14.45 -17.74 9.41
C GLU A 276 13.99 -17.96 7.98
N THR A 277 13.29 -16.96 7.42
CA THR A 277 12.70 -17.10 6.08
C THR A 277 13.61 -16.63 4.97
N GLY A 278 14.61 -15.81 5.28
CA GLY A 278 15.54 -15.27 4.30
C GLY A 278 14.92 -14.21 3.39
N VAL A 279 13.93 -13.47 3.86
CA VAL A 279 13.37 -12.29 3.16
C VAL A 279 14.47 -11.32 2.79
N ARG A 280 14.42 -10.83 1.55
CA ARG A 280 15.42 -9.92 0.99
C ARG A 280 14.93 -8.48 0.86
N ASN A 281 13.64 -8.30 0.68
CA ASN A 281 13.06 -6.96 0.46
C ASN A 281 11.83 -6.79 1.34
N ALA A 282 11.72 -5.64 2.01
CA ALA A 282 10.60 -5.38 2.91
C ALA A 282 10.06 -3.96 2.76
N PHE A 283 8.73 -3.84 2.82
CA PHE A 283 8.07 -2.58 3.18
C PHE A 283 7.78 -2.61 4.67
N ILE A 284 8.40 -1.74 5.43
CA ILE A 284 8.20 -1.65 6.88
C ILE A 284 7.79 -0.23 7.24
N PRO A 285 6.54 0.02 7.67
CA PRO A 285 6.12 1.36 8.10
C PRO A 285 7.04 1.93 9.19
N PRO A 286 7.26 3.25 9.23
CA PRO A 286 8.20 3.87 10.17
C PRO A 286 7.93 3.50 11.62
N THR A 287 6.67 3.49 12.07
CA THR A 287 6.30 3.08 13.42
C THR A 287 6.72 1.62 13.71
N ALA A 288 6.48 0.68 12.79
CA ALA A 288 6.92 -0.70 12.96
C ALA A 288 8.45 -0.82 13.01
N LEU A 289 9.15 -0.09 12.13
CA LEU A 289 10.61 -0.08 12.10
C LEU A 289 11.22 0.55 13.38
N LYS A 290 10.60 1.60 13.94
CA LYS A 290 10.97 2.17 15.25
C LYS A 290 10.80 1.14 16.37
N MET A 291 9.70 0.38 16.37
CA MET A 291 9.48 -0.71 17.33
C MET A 291 10.53 -1.82 17.17
N MET A 292 10.83 -2.23 15.95
CA MET A 292 11.85 -3.22 15.64
C MET A 292 13.25 -2.75 16.06
N ARG A 293 13.57 -1.46 15.85
CA ARG A 293 14.81 -0.85 16.35
C ARG A 293 14.89 -0.93 17.89
N ALA A 294 13.81 -0.60 18.57
CA ALA A 294 13.77 -0.60 20.03
C ALA A 294 13.89 -2.02 20.64
N ALA A 295 13.50 -3.04 19.88
CA ALA A 295 13.58 -4.45 20.24
C ALA A 295 14.86 -5.13 19.74
N ALA A 296 15.76 -4.41 19.05
CA ALA A 296 16.99 -4.95 18.51
C ALA A 296 17.98 -5.24 19.65
N GLY A 297 18.29 -6.53 19.89
CA GLY A 297 19.37 -6.97 20.78
C GLY A 297 20.72 -7.00 20.02
N ASP A 298 21.78 -7.42 20.70
CA ASP A 298 23.15 -7.37 20.14
C ASP A 298 23.32 -8.20 18.84
N ASP A 299 22.58 -9.30 18.72
CA ASP A 299 22.67 -10.25 17.59
C ASP A 299 21.45 -10.19 16.63
N PHE A 300 20.60 -9.17 16.72
CA PHE A 300 19.33 -9.11 15.96
C PHE A 300 19.51 -9.23 14.44
N ALA A 301 20.64 -8.73 13.92
CA ALA A 301 20.95 -8.74 12.47
C ALA A 301 21.50 -10.10 11.99
N LYS A 302 21.78 -11.05 12.89
CA LYS A 302 22.37 -12.34 12.54
C LYS A 302 21.40 -13.18 11.72
N GLY A 303 21.85 -13.61 10.54
CA GLY A 303 21.06 -14.43 9.60
C GLY A 303 20.15 -13.63 8.67
N LEU A 304 20.02 -12.33 8.85
CA LEU A 304 19.26 -11.49 7.93
C LEU A 304 19.87 -11.50 6.53
N LYS A 305 18.99 -11.53 5.52
CA LYS A 305 19.37 -11.45 4.10
C LYS A 305 18.80 -10.22 3.41
N LEU A 306 18.37 -9.22 4.20
CA LEU A 306 17.78 -8.00 3.68
C LEU A 306 18.72 -7.30 2.70
N ARG A 307 18.21 -7.00 1.51
CA ARG A 307 18.88 -6.25 0.45
C ARG A 307 18.35 -4.82 0.36
N SER A 308 17.03 -4.66 0.45
CA SER A 308 16.40 -3.35 0.39
C SER A 308 15.21 -3.24 1.34
N ILE A 309 15.03 -2.07 1.89
CA ILE A 309 13.87 -1.70 2.72
C ILE A 309 13.30 -0.40 2.17
N ILE A 310 12.01 -0.39 1.89
CA ILE A 310 11.26 0.84 1.69
C ILE A 310 10.41 1.14 2.93
N SER A 311 10.24 2.41 3.27
CA SER A 311 9.46 2.85 4.42
C SER A 311 8.75 4.16 4.12
N GLY A 312 7.51 4.30 4.57
CA GLY A 312 6.70 5.49 4.35
C GLY A 312 5.28 5.34 4.88
N GLY A 313 4.44 6.34 4.59
CA GLY A 313 3.12 6.53 5.20
C GLY A 313 3.17 7.46 6.42
N GLU A 314 4.35 7.66 6.98
CA GLU A 314 4.76 8.62 7.99
C GLU A 314 6.19 9.04 7.67
N ALA A 315 6.71 10.13 8.24
CA ALA A 315 8.12 10.49 8.11
C ALA A 315 9.02 9.41 8.72
N VAL A 316 10.02 8.97 7.97
CA VAL A 316 10.99 7.98 8.46
C VAL A 316 11.93 8.61 9.49
N GLY A 317 12.39 9.80 9.20
CA GLY A 317 13.31 10.56 10.05
C GLY A 317 14.78 10.15 9.90
N ARG A 318 15.66 11.14 10.03
CA ARG A 318 17.11 10.99 9.86
C ARG A 318 17.72 9.87 10.71
N GLN A 319 17.33 9.81 11.97
CA GLN A 319 17.92 8.85 12.91
C GLN A 319 17.65 7.39 12.57
N LEU A 320 16.43 7.09 12.08
CA LEU A 320 16.06 5.73 11.71
C LEU A 320 16.77 5.29 10.44
N GLN A 321 16.93 6.21 9.49
CA GLN A 321 17.70 5.97 8.26
C GLN A 321 19.19 5.73 8.54
N GLU A 322 19.81 6.55 9.40
CA GLU A 322 21.22 6.38 9.81
C GLU A 322 21.43 5.08 10.59
N TRP A 323 20.56 4.77 11.57
CA TRP A 323 20.59 3.52 12.30
C TRP A 323 20.51 2.29 11.37
N SER A 324 19.59 2.30 10.44
CA SER A 324 19.44 1.20 9.49
C SER A 324 20.70 0.98 8.65
N LYS A 325 21.29 2.07 8.14
CA LYS A 325 22.56 1.99 7.42
C LYS A 325 23.68 1.40 8.29
N ASP A 326 23.81 1.87 9.54
CA ASP A 326 24.95 1.53 10.40
C ASP A 326 24.80 0.15 11.07
N GLN A 327 23.56 -0.28 11.40
CA GLN A 327 23.31 -1.52 12.15
C GLN A 327 22.81 -2.68 11.27
N LEU A 328 22.04 -2.38 10.21
CA LEU A 328 21.56 -3.40 9.27
C LEU A 328 22.43 -3.51 8.03
N GLY A 329 23.27 -2.53 7.74
CA GLY A 329 23.99 -2.42 6.48
C GLY A 329 23.10 -2.11 5.27
N VAL A 330 21.82 -1.81 5.50
CA VAL A 330 20.82 -1.52 4.48
C VAL A 330 20.33 -0.08 4.64
N ARG A 331 20.34 0.70 3.57
CA ARG A 331 19.74 2.03 3.58
C ARG A 331 18.23 1.92 3.38
N VAL A 332 17.46 2.48 4.32
CA VAL A 332 16.01 2.59 4.14
C VAL A 332 15.72 3.64 3.08
N ASN A 333 15.09 3.24 1.99
CA ASN A 333 14.59 4.14 0.98
C ASN A 333 13.23 4.68 1.45
N GLU A 334 13.17 5.97 1.77
CA GLU A 334 11.92 6.63 2.12
C GLU A 334 11.04 6.74 0.89
N ILE A 335 9.75 6.47 1.07
CA ILE A 335 8.72 6.55 0.02
C ILE A 335 7.61 7.47 0.47
N TYR A 336 7.02 8.18 -0.47
CA TYR A 336 5.90 9.08 -0.22
C TYR A 336 4.82 8.94 -1.27
N GLY A 337 3.60 9.06 -0.79
CA GLY A 337 2.36 9.08 -1.55
C GLY A 337 1.17 8.95 -0.62
N GLN A 338 0.01 8.93 -1.19
CA GLN A 338 -1.28 8.80 -0.50
C GLN A 338 -2.09 7.69 -1.16
N THR A 339 -3.20 7.31 -0.55
CA THR A 339 -4.12 6.35 -1.19
C THR A 339 -4.56 6.85 -2.57
N GLU A 340 -4.77 8.16 -2.72
CA GLU A 340 -5.17 8.80 -3.98
C GLU A 340 -4.09 8.81 -5.06
N CYS A 341 -2.82 8.77 -4.66
CA CYS A 341 -1.68 8.81 -5.59
C CYS A 341 -0.42 8.33 -4.86
N ASN A 342 -0.10 7.04 -4.94
CA ASN A 342 0.96 6.42 -4.14
C ASN A 342 2.28 6.31 -4.91
N LEU A 343 3.39 6.33 -4.15
CA LEU A 343 4.74 6.01 -4.59
C LEU A 343 5.32 7.00 -5.62
N VAL A 344 5.02 8.29 -5.46
CA VAL A 344 5.38 9.34 -6.42
C VAL A 344 6.70 10.05 -6.11
N LEU A 345 7.13 10.06 -4.83
CA LEU A 345 8.45 10.56 -4.39
C LEU A 345 9.14 9.47 -3.60
N GLN A 346 10.45 9.31 -3.80
CA GLN A 346 11.20 8.34 -3.03
C GLN A 346 12.73 8.46 -3.17
N SER A 347 13.41 7.78 -2.28
CA SER A 347 14.84 7.53 -2.34
C SER A 347 15.15 6.26 -3.16
N CYS A 348 16.36 6.19 -3.72
CA CYS A 348 16.98 5.00 -4.32
C CYS A 348 18.47 5.03 -4.00
N ALA A 349 18.88 4.34 -2.94
CA ALA A 349 20.26 4.41 -2.47
C ALA A 349 21.26 3.81 -3.45
N ALA A 350 20.83 2.83 -4.27
CA ALA A 350 21.67 2.17 -5.28
C ALA A 350 22.27 3.14 -6.31
N ILE A 351 21.60 4.27 -6.59
CA ILE A 351 22.08 5.31 -7.52
C ILE A 351 22.37 6.65 -6.83
N GLY A 352 22.58 6.62 -5.51
CA GLY A 352 22.93 7.81 -4.73
C GLY A 352 21.78 8.80 -4.46
N ILE A 353 20.53 8.44 -4.79
CA ILE A 353 19.36 9.25 -4.42
C ILE A 353 18.93 8.87 -3.00
N TRP A 354 19.73 9.30 -2.04
CA TRP A 354 19.50 9.02 -0.63
C TRP A 354 20.10 10.12 0.24
N ARG A 355 19.25 10.77 1.03
CA ARG A 355 19.65 11.84 1.94
C ARG A 355 18.82 11.74 3.22
N PRO A 356 19.46 11.44 4.37
CA PRO A 356 18.74 11.30 5.64
C PRO A 356 17.95 12.57 6.00
N GLY A 357 16.65 12.38 6.30
CA GLY A 357 15.70 13.45 6.60
C GLY A 357 15.02 14.07 5.38
N ALA A 358 15.33 13.63 4.15
CA ALA A 358 14.58 13.97 2.95
C ALA A 358 13.86 12.73 2.40
N ILE A 359 12.68 12.91 1.83
CA ILE A 359 11.93 11.83 1.16
C ILE A 359 12.74 11.26 -0.01
N GLY A 360 13.33 12.15 -0.81
CA GLY A 360 14.03 11.80 -2.05
C GLY A 360 13.59 12.67 -3.20
N LYS A 361 13.49 12.06 -4.39
CA LYS A 361 13.16 12.76 -5.65
C LYS A 361 11.93 12.14 -6.30
N PRO A 362 11.29 12.84 -7.29
CA PRO A 362 10.18 12.25 -8.03
C PRO A 362 10.56 10.92 -8.67
N THR A 363 9.75 9.89 -8.47
CA THR A 363 9.90 8.62 -9.15
C THR A 363 9.86 8.84 -10.67
N PRO A 364 10.73 8.20 -11.47
CA PRO A 364 10.67 8.34 -12.92
C PRO A 364 9.29 8.04 -13.49
N GLY A 365 8.74 8.96 -14.27
CA GLY A 365 7.39 8.90 -14.82
C GLY A 365 6.37 9.79 -14.12
N HIS A 366 6.62 10.20 -12.89
CA HIS A 366 5.74 11.11 -12.15
C HIS A 366 6.24 12.56 -12.21
N GLU A 367 5.30 13.49 -12.34
CA GLU A 367 5.57 14.92 -12.27
C GLU A 367 5.05 15.44 -10.92
N VAL A 368 5.97 15.75 -10.02
CA VAL A 368 5.69 16.22 -8.66
C VAL A 368 6.32 17.58 -8.48
N ALA A 369 5.60 18.49 -7.86
CA ALA A 369 6.08 19.83 -7.53
C ALA A 369 5.58 20.28 -6.16
N VAL A 370 6.22 21.31 -5.61
CA VAL A 370 5.68 22.10 -4.52
C VAL A 370 4.96 23.28 -5.14
N ILE A 371 3.69 23.51 -4.81
CA ILE A 371 2.87 24.57 -5.40
C ILE A 371 2.30 25.52 -4.35
N GLY A 372 2.09 26.76 -4.76
CA GLY A 372 1.39 27.76 -3.98
C GLY A 372 -0.13 27.61 -4.02
N LYS A 373 -0.86 28.43 -3.26
CA LYS A 373 -2.32 28.42 -3.21
C LYS A 373 -3.00 28.77 -4.53
N ASP A 374 -2.30 29.42 -5.43
CA ASP A 374 -2.73 29.77 -6.80
C ASP A 374 -2.41 28.67 -7.84
N GLY A 375 -1.76 27.59 -7.43
CA GLY A 375 -1.32 26.50 -8.30
C GLY A 375 0.02 26.76 -9.01
N ALA A 376 0.69 27.89 -8.74
CA ALA A 376 2.01 28.16 -9.30
C ALA A 376 3.08 27.31 -8.61
N VAL A 377 4.05 26.82 -9.40
CA VAL A 377 5.18 26.05 -8.86
C VAL A 377 6.10 27.00 -8.09
N MET A 378 6.43 26.61 -6.86
CA MET A 378 7.28 27.38 -5.96
C MET A 378 8.76 27.26 -6.37
N ALA A 379 9.55 28.28 -6.06
CA ALA A 379 11.00 28.22 -6.23
C ALA A 379 11.64 27.24 -5.22
N PRO A 380 12.82 26.69 -5.52
CA PRO A 380 13.55 25.88 -4.56
C PRO A 380 13.76 26.60 -3.22
N GLY A 381 13.54 25.89 -2.12
CA GLY A 381 13.60 26.44 -0.76
C GLY A 381 12.31 27.10 -0.26
N GLU A 382 11.33 27.33 -1.11
CA GLU A 382 10.04 27.88 -0.72
C GLU A 382 9.05 26.77 -0.34
N ALA A 383 8.31 26.98 0.76
CA ALA A 383 7.33 26.04 1.25
C ALA A 383 5.98 26.16 0.51
N GLY A 384 5.34 25.03 0.27
CA GLY A 384 4.02 24.96 -0.34
C GLY A 384 3.46 23.55 -0.27
N THR A 385 2.34 23.33 -0.95
CA THR A 385 1.69 22.00 -1.00
C THR A 385 2.41 21.10 -1.99
N ILE A 386 2.77 19.89 -1.57
CA ILE A 386 3.24 18.84 -2.48
C ILE A 386 2.08 18.45 -3.40
N ALA A 387 2.29 18.50 -4.70
CA ALA A 387 1.25 18.22 -5.69
C ALA A 387 1.76 17.35 -6.83
N ILE A 388 0.86 16.55 -7.40
CA ILE A 388 1.15 15.61 -8.47
C ILE A 388 0.33 16.02 -9.71
N LYS A 389 1.01 16.11 -10.86
CA LYS A 389 0.37 16.53 -12.11
C LYS A 389 -0.33 15.38 -12.80
N ARG A 390 -1.58 15.61 -13.23
CA ARG A 390 -2.32 14.67 -14.07
C ARG A 390 -2.02 14.89 -15.58
N PRO A 391 -2.16 13.85 -16.46
CA PRO A 391 -2.58 12.49 -16.07
C PRO A 391 -1.42 11.67 -15.48
N ASP A 392 -1.72 10.87 -14.49
CA ASP A 392 -0.77 9.98 -13.85
C ASP A 392 -1.40 8.59 -13.63
N PRO A 393 -0.75 7.47 -14.00
CA PRO A 393 -1.34 6.14 -13.88
C PRO A 393 -1.64 5.68 -12.45
N VAL A 394 -0.91 6.19 -11.44
CA VAL A 394 -1.19 5.84 -10.04
C VAL A 394 -2.31 6.66 -9.43
N MET A 395 -2.73 7.73 -10.12
CA MET A 395 -3.77 8.62 -9.61
C MET A 395 -5.12 7.90 -9.59
N PHE A 396 -5.86 8.07 -8.51
CA PHE A 396 -7.20 7.51 -8.36
C PHE A 396 -8.17 8.04 -9.42
N LEU A 397 -9.25 7.31 -9.68
CA LEU A 397 -10.31 7.74 -10.59
C LEU A 397 -11.20 8.82 -9.96
N GLY A 398 -11.25 8.85 -8.63
CA GLY A 398 -12.04 9.78 -7.83
C GLY A 398 -12.52 9.12 -6.54
N TYR A 399 -13.20 9.89 -5.71
CA TYR A 399 -13.87 9.35 -4.52
C TYR A 399 -15.24 8.80 -4.88
N TRP A 400 -15.50 7.56 -4.50
CA TRP A 400 -16.78 6.89 -4.72
C TRP A 400 -17.94 7.71 -4.15
N LYS A 401 -18.95 8.01 -5.00
CA LYS A 401 -20.14 8.80 -4.66
C LYS A 401 -19.82 10.19 -4.06
N ASN A 402 -18.66 10.77 -4.33
CA ASN A 402 -18.27 12.06 -3.79
C ASN A 402 -17.49 12.91 -4.82
N GLU A 403 -18.21 13.38 -5.83
CA GLU A 403 -17.63 14.20 -6.90
C GLU A 403 -17.10 15.54 -6.40
N GLN A 404 -17.74 16.13 -5.38
CA GLN A 404 -17.28 17.42 -4.84
C GLN A 404 -15.91 17.24 -4.19
N ALA A 405 -15.75 16.26 -3.31
CA ALA A 405 -14.44 15.98 -2.70
C ALA A 405 -13.38 15.59 -3.76
N THR A 406 -13.79 14.96 -4.87
CA THR A 406 -12.88 14.68 -5.98
C THR A 406 -12.43 15.97 -6.66
N ARG A 407 -13.36 16.89 -6.97
CA ARG A 407 -13.02 18.19 -7.56
C ARG A 407 -12.12 19.02 -6.66
N ASP A 408 -12.39 19.04 -5.36
CA ASP A 408 -11.64 19.81 -4.37
C ASP A 408 -10.19 19.32 -4.18
N LYS A 409 -9.87 18.12 -4.68
CA LYS A 409 -8.50 17.59 -4.72
C LYS A 409 -7.63 18.21 -5.80
N PHE A 410 -8.16 19.06 -6.66
CA PHE A 410 -7.40 19.58 -7.81
C PHE A 410 -7.39 21.10 -7.87
N ILE A 411 -6.22 21.65 -8.21
CA ILE A 411 -6.06 23.01 -8.74
C ILE A 411 -5.48 22.88 -10.16
N GLY A 412 -6.28 23.18 -11.19
CA GLY A 412 -5.90 22.95 -12.57
C GLY A 412 -5.57 21.47 -12.82
N ASP A 413 -4.33 21.20 -13.20
CA ASP A 413 -3.85 19.83 -13.43
C ASP A 413 -3.13 19.21 -12.22
N TRP A 414 -3.04 19.92 -11.10
CA TRP A 414 -2.36 19.48 -9.90
C TRP A 414 -3.31 18.82 -8.91
N LEU A 415 -3.04 17.56 -8.55
CA LEU A 415 -3.66 16.87 -7.42
C LEU A 415 -3.00 17.34 -6.14
N LEU A 416 -3.79 17.90 -5.23
CA LEU A 416 -3.34 18.39 -3.93
C LEU A 416 -3.25 17.23 -2.93
N THR A 417 -2.08 17.04 -2.34
CA THR A 417 -1.91 16.05 -1.28
C THR A 417 -2.50 16.50 0.05
N GLY A 418 -2.48 17.81 0.32
CA GLY A 418 -2.73 18.41 1.63
C GLY A 418 -1.51 18.29 2.55
N ASP A 419 -0.38 17.92 1.99
CA ASP A 419 0.89 17.83 2.70
C ASP A 419 1.80 18.99 2.28
N GLN A 420 2.39 19.66 3.27
CA GLN A 420 3.32 20.76 3.06
C GLN A 420 4.75 20.25 2.96
N GLY A 421 5.51 20.81 2.04
CA GLY A 421 6.91 20.45 1.84
C GLY A 421 7.70 21.54 1.15
N ILE A 422 8.97 21.28 0.97
CA ILE A 422 9.88 22.07 0.12
C ILE A 422 10.63 21.14 -0.84
N VAL A 423 11.12 21.72 -1.92
CA VAL A 423 12.13 21.12 -2.78
C VAL A 423 13.40 21.98 -2.72
N ASP A 424 14.56 21.34 -2.55
CA ASP A 424 15.84 22.06 -2.54
C ASP A 424 16.44 22.23 -3.96
N ASP A 425 17.56 22.94 -4.08
CA ASP A 425 18.27 23.18 -5.34
C ASP A 425 18.75 21.90 -6.03
N ASP A 426 18.96 20.81 -5.27
CA ASP A 426 19.33 19.50 -5.79
C ASP A 426 18.10 18.67 -6.21
N GLY A 427 16.87 19.16 -5.98
CA GLY A 427 15.60 18.51 -6.29
C GLY A 427 15.16 17.45 -5.28
N TYR A 428 15.67 17.48 -4.05
CA TYR A 428 15.16 16.64 -2.96
C TYR A 428 13.96 17.29 -2.29
N PHE A 429 12.94 16.49 -2.08
CA PHE A 429 11.73 16.88 -1.37
C PHE A 429 11.86 16.55 0.12
N SER A 430 11.43 17.46 0.96
CA SER A 430 11.28 17.29 2.41
C SER A 430 9.85 17.60 2.82
N PHE A 431 9.32 16.80 3.76
CA PHE A 431 7.98 16.93 4.32
C PHE A 431 8.02 17.80 5.59
N PHE A 432 7.07 18.71 5.74
CA PHE A 432 6.96 19.56 6.93
C PHE A 432 5.80 19.15 7.85
N GLY A 433 4.74 18.67 7.29
CA GLY A 433 3.51 18.35 8.01
C GLY A 433 2.31 18.39 7.08
N ARG A 434 1.14 18.12 7.64
CA ARG A 434 -0.12 18.31 6.93
C ARG A 434 -0.53 19.77 6.98
N ASP A 435 -1.34 20.22 6.01
CA ASP A 435 -1.87 21.58 5.97
C ASP A 435 -2.59 21.98 7.26
N ASP A 436 -3.27 21.00 7.88
CA ASP A 436 -4.05 21.15 9.12
C ASP A 436 -3.20 20.97 10.41
N ASP A 437 -1.97 20.46 10.32
CA ASP A 437 -1.07 20.26 11.47
C ASP A 437 0.08 21.28 11.54
N VAL A 438 0.31 22.05 10.46
CA VAL A 438 1.38 23.06 10.42
C VAL A 438 1.06 24.21 11.38
N ILE A 439 1.90 24.41 12.38
CA ILE A 439 1.77 25.45 13.40
C ILE A 439 2.14 26.81 12.78
N THR A 440 1.22 27.77 12.88
CA THR A 440 1.46 29.14 12.41
C THR A 440 1.72 30.06 13.60
N SER A 441 2.99 30.42 13.84
CA SER A 441 3.39 31.25 14.96
C SER A 441 4.06 32.53 14.50
N ALA A 442 3.48 33.68 14.81
CA ALA A 442 3.99 35.02 14.48
C ALA A 442 4.38 35.15 12.98
N GLY A 443 3.62 34.53 12.08
CA GLY A 443 3.87 34.53 10.64
C GLY A 443 4.87 33.48 10.16
N PHE A 444 5.48 32.71 11.05
CA PHE A 444 6.30 31.55 10.70
C PHE A 444 5.44 30.28 10.58
N ARG A 445 5.75 29.46 9.59
CA ARG A 445 5.17 28.12 9.46
C ARG A 445 6.16 27.11 10.05
N ILE A 446 5.74 26.41 11.08
CA ILE A 446 6.57 25.48 11.85
C ILE A 446 6.01 24.08 11.61
N GLY A 447 6.81 23.20 11.01
CA GLY A 447 6.47 21.79 10.84
C GLY A 447 6.63 21.03 12.15
N PRO A 448 5.58 20.37 12.66
CA PRO A 448 5.70 19.54 13.86
C PRO A 448 6.82 18.52 13.78
N THR A 449 6.98 17.88 12.62
CA THR A 449 7.95 16.81 12.38
C THR A 449 9.40 17.22 12.66
N GLU A 450 9.80 18.45 12.33
CA GLU A 450 11.18 18.92 12.59
C GLU A 450 11.48 19.01 14.08
N ILE A 451 10.50 19.46 14.86
CA ILE A 451 10.64 19.56 16.32
C ILE A 451 10.58 18.17 16.95
N GLU A 452 9.70 17.30 16.47
CA GLU A 452 9.59 15.89 16.92
C GLU A 452 10.90 15.14 16.69
N ASP A 453 11.49 15.25 15.51
CA ASP A 453 12.80 14.65 15.19
C ASP A 453 13.92 15.19 16.09
N CYS A 454 13.92 16.49 16.37
CA CYS A 454 14.86 17.10 17.30
C CYS A 454 14.68 16.54 18.72
N LEU A 455 13.46 16.44 19.22
CA LEU A 455 13.16 15.90 20.56
C LEU A 455 13.52 14.41 20.68
N ILE A 456 13.18 13.60 19.66
CA ILE A 456 13.50 12.16 19.59
C ILE A 456 15.02 11.93 19.52
N SER A 457 15.82 12.93 19.12
CA SER A 457 17.29 12.83 19.16
C SER A 457 17.86 12.66 20.56
N HIS A 458 17.13 13.06 21.59
CA HIS A 458 17.56 12.88 22.96
C HIS A 458 17.39 11.43 23.43
N PRO A 459 18.41 10.76 24.02
CA PRO A 459 18.37 9.34 24.37
C PRO A 459 17.23 8.91 25.30
N ALA A 460 16.72 9.82 26.10
CA ALA A 460 15.61 9.56 27.03
C ALA A 460 14.21 9.72 26.39
N VAL A 461 14.11 10.23 25.15
CA VAL A 461 12.84 10.46 24.47
C VAL A 461 12.55 9.32 23.52
N LYS A 462 11.49 8.55 23.78
CA LYS A 462 11.05 7.44 22.92
C LYS A 462 10.08 7.89 21.82
N LEU A 463 9.26 8.88 22.12
CA LEU A 463 8.25 9.43 21.22
C LEU A 463 8.03 10.90 21.59
N ALA A 464 7.81 11.74 20.60
CA ALA A 464 7.40 13.13 20.75
C ALA A 464 6.21 13.38 19.81
N ALA A 465 5.30 14.24 20.24
CA ALA A 465 4.24 14.80 19.40
C ALA A 465 4.18 16.30 19.67
N VAL A 466 4.19 17.09 18.61
CA VAL A 466 4.16 18.55 18.65
C VAL A 466 2.84 19.03 18.09
N ILE A 467 2.15 19.86 18.86
CA ILE A 467 0.84 20.44 18.50
C ILE A 467 0.88 21.95 18.68
N GLY A 468 0.17 22.67 17.81
CA GLY A 468 -0.11 24.09 18.00
C GLY A 468 -1.02 24.32 19.22
N LYS A 469 -0.71 25.37 19.97
CA LYS A 469 -1.60 25.86 21.03
C LYS A 469 -2.04 27.27 20.68
N PRO A 470 -3.35 27.59 20.61
CA PRO A 470 -3.82 28.92 20.30
C PRO A 470 -3.17 29.98 21.21
N ASP A 471 -2.67 31.07 20.59
CA ASP A 471 -2.05 32.21 21.25
C ASP A 471 -2.60 33.52 20.65
N GLU A 472 -3.03 34.47 21.53
CA GLU A 472 -3.68 35.71 21.10
C GLU A 472 -2.77 36.65 20.29
N LEU A 473 -1.44 36.56 20.48
CA LEU A 473 -0.45 37.43 19.81
C LEU A 473 0.22 36.74 18.61
N ARG A 474 0.41 35.42 18.68
CA ARG A 474 1.20 34.66 17.72
C ARG A 474 0.36 33.78 16.78
N THR A 475 -0.92 33.64 16.99
CA THR A 475 -1.87 32.71 16.39
C THR A 475 -1.83 31.36 17.10
N GLU A 476 -0.64 30.74 17.16
CA GLU A 476 -0.34 29.48 17.85
C GLU A 476 1.02 29.54 18.53
#